data_e9dd0399ed3483834eb86a9ac147d6dd
#
_entry.id   e9dd0399ed3483834eb86a9ac147d6dd
#
_cell.length_a   1.000
_cell.length_b   1.000
_cell.length_c   1.000
_cell.angle_alpha   90.00
_cell.angle_beta   90.00
_cell.angle_gamma   90.00
#
_symmetry.space_group_name_H-M   'P 1'
#
loop_
_entity.id
_entity.type
_entity.pdbx_description
1 polymer ?
#
loop_
_entity_poly.entity_id
_entity_poly.type
_entity_poly.pdbx_seq_one_letter_code
_entity_poly.pdbx_strand_id
1 'polypeptide(L)'
;MKITIIGAGNIGGSMAVGLASRGAIPAGNITVTARHTTSLDKFKDFGIRTSTDNVAAVSEADVVFYAVKPWQMEEVLRQTAPALDYQRQMVVCVSPCIVTGQLTAWLEKDGALPPIAYVIPNTAVEIGESMSFISPVTASEEQTALLKELFDSVGLSLVVPVDKMLPGTSLASCGIAYAMRYISASIEGGLRLGFSREEVGGAVCQTVRGATSLVEAKGFLPEREIDRVCTPNGLTIRGLNAMENAGFSDAVIKGLTIVRTPRKHRIVVKVGSAVLTRPDGELDTTRVSSIVDQIVTLRRDGYEVVLVTSGAVACGRAVISEDRKLNDVQQRQLFSAIGQVRLMDLYYKLFQAYEITVGQVLTMKKNFEEGQEYSNQKSCMEVMLQGNVLPVVNENDTVSITELMFTDNDELSGLVAGMVEAEALVILTNVDGVYDGPPDDPASKLIPRILPGDDLKGSINAKKSGSGRGGMVSKYQVASRLSAQGIRVIITNGNRDNVLPDVLNNPKDTPHTEFVPAAVQE
;
A
#
# COMPACT_ATOMS: atom_id res chain seq x y z
N MET A 1 -17.40 -21.49 -28.05
CA MET A 1 -16.44 -21.23 -26.94
C MET A 1 -17.10 -21.66 -25.62
N LYS A 2 -16.36 -22.41 -24.78
CA LYS A 2 -16.73 -22.76 -23.41
C LYS A 2 -15.88 -21.96 -22.45
N ILE A 3 -16.47 -21.42 -21.40
CA ILE A 3 -15.73 -20.71 -20.36
C ILE A 3 -15.95 -21.31 -18.98
N THR A 4 -14.92 -21.24 -18.16
CA THR A 4 -15.01 -21.55 -16.73
C THR A 4 -14.66 -20.31 -15.90
N ILE A 5 -15.51 -19.98 -14.94
CA ILE A 5 -15.30 -18.89 -13.98
C ILE A 5 -15.08 -19.52 -12.61
N ILE A 6 -13.84 -19.47 -12.15
CA ILE A 6 -13.46 -19.96 -10.82
C ILE A 6 -13.71 -18.85 -9.80
N GLY A 7 -14.72 -19.05 -8.96
CA GLY A 7 -15.15 -18.09 -7.95
C GLY A 7 -16.53 -17.50 -8.22
N ALA A 8 -17.53 -17.96 -7.48
CA ALA A 8 -18.93 -17.51 -7.53
C ALA A 8 -19.23 -16.25 -6.69
N GLY A 9 -18.19 -15.43 -6.42
CA GLY A 9 -18.32 -14.17 -5.68
C GLY A 9 -19.07 -13.09 -6.48
N ASN A 10 -19.05 -11.83 -5.97
CA ASN A 10 -19.77 -10.75 -6.62
C ASN A 10 -19.33 -10.56 -8.08
N ILE A 11 -18.03 -10.43 -8.35
CA ILE A 11 -17.54 -10.20 -9.72
C ILE A 11 -17.75 -11.42 -10.61
N GLY A 12 -17.26 -12.61 -10.19
CA GLY A 12 -17.39 -13.83 -11.00
C GLY A 12 -18.85 -14.24 -11.23
N GLY A 13 -19.69 -14.04 -10.22
CA GLY A 13 -21.13 -14.29 -10.35
C GLY A 13 -21.82 -13.32 -11.30
N SER A 14 -21.58 -12.02 -11.19
CA SER A 14 -22.13 -11.00 -12.09
C SER A 14 -21.63 -11.19 -13.54
N MET A 15 -20.36 -11.59 -13.74
CA MET A 15 -19.83 -11.94 -15.06
C MET A 15 -20.61 -13.12 -15.68
N ALA A 16 -20.82 -14.19 -14.90
CA ALA A 16 -21.53 -15.36 -15.40
C ALA A 16 -22.95 -15.02 -15.83
N VAL A 17 -23.69 -14.30 -14.99
CA VAL A 17 -25.07 -13.89 -15.26
C VAL A 17 -25.12 -12.93 -16.45
N GLY A 18 -24.26 -11.91 -16.49
CA GLY A 18 -24.22 -10.93 -17.56
C GLY A 18 -23.94 -11.56 -18.93
N LEU A 19 -22.90 -12.38 -19.02
CA LEU A 19 -22.51 -13.07 -20.27
C LEU A 19 -23.60 -14.02 -20.77
N ALA A 20 -24.27 -14.74 -19.87
CA ALA A 20 -25.40 -15.61 -20.21
C ALA A 20 -26.62 -14.81 -20.66
N SER A 21 -27.04 -13.80 -19.88
CA SER A 21 -28.26 -13.03 -20.11
C SER A 21 -28.21 -12.15 -21.36
N ARG A 22 -27.02 -11.70 -21.74
CA ARG A 22 -26.80 -10.94 -22.99
C ARG A 22 -26.58 -11.81 -24.22
N GLY A 23 -26.54 -13.14 -24.03
CA GLY A 23 -26.36 -14.08 -25.13
C GLY A 23 -24.94 -14.08 -25.71
N ALA A 24 -23.98 -13.46 -25.04
CA ALA A 24 -22.57 -13.46 -25.45
C ALA A 24 -21.99 -14.88 -25.50
N ILE A 25 -22.37 -15.69 -24.53
CA ILE A 25 -22.06 -17.12 -24.46
C ILE A 25 -23.34 -17.87 -24.08
N PRO A 26 -23.70 -18.98 -24.79
CA PRO A 26 -24.79 -19.83 -24.35
C PRO A 26 -24.60 -20.28 -22.89
N ALA A 27 -25.63 -20.15 -22.07
CA ALA A 27 -25.55 -20.43 -20.63
C ALA A 27 -24.98 -21.81 -20.30
N GLY A 28 -25.33 -22.84 -21.09
CA GLY A 28 -24.80 -24.21 -20.96
C GLY A 28 -23.29 -24.34 -21.29
N ASN A 29 -22.67 -23.30 -21.87
CA ASN A 29 -21.22 -23.24 -22.12
C ASN A 29 -20.46 -22.46 -21.04
N ILE A 30 -21.16 -21.94 -20.03
CA ILE A 30 -20.58 -21.26 -18.88
C ILE A 30 -20.59 -22.22 -17.70
N THR A 31 -19.44 -22.45 -17.10
CA THR A 31 -19.31 -23.21 -15.84
C THR A 31 -18.80 -22.27 -14.75
N VAL A 32 -19.51 -22.19 -13.62
CA VAL A 32 -19.09 -21.43 -12.44
C VAL A 32 -18.71 -22.39 -11.34
N THR A 33 -17.58 -22.14 -10.66
CA THR A 33 -17.16 -22.98 -9.55
C THR A 33 -17.16 -22.21 -8.22
N ALA A 34 -17.44 -22.93 -7.13
CA ALA A 34 -17.31 -22.43 -5.76
C ALA A 34 -16.98 -23.58 -4.81
N ARG A 35 -16.47 -23.26 -3.61
CA ARG A 35 -16.20 -24.24 -2.57
C ARG A 35 -17.45 -24.89 -1.99
N HIS A 36 -18.57 -24.18 -1.98
CA HIS A 36 -19.83 -24.63 -1.39
C HIS A 36 -20.97 -24.54 -2.41
N THR A 37 -21.79 -25.57 -2.47
CA THR A 37 -22.94 -25.66 -3.39
C THR A 37 -23.97 -24.56 -3.16
N THR A 38 -24.16 -24.11 -1.93
CA THR A 38 -25.10 -23.01 -1.60
C THR A 38 -24.79 -21.69 -2.33
N SER A 39 -23.51 -21.43 -2.64
CA SER A 39 -23.12 -20.27 -3.43
C SER A 39 -23.43 -20.40 -4.91
N LEU A 40 -23.78 -21.60 -5.37
CA LEU A 40 -24.03 -21.95 -6.76
C LEU A 40 -25.52 -21.99 -7.13
N ASP A 41 -26.41 -22.06 -6.13
CA ASP A 41 -27.86 -22.23 -6.36
C ASP A 41 -28.45 -21.09 -7.21
N LYS A 42 -27.97 -19.88 -7.05
CA LYS A 42 -28.41 -18.69 -7.80
C LYS A 42 -28.20 -18.78 -9.31
N PHE A 43 -27.34 -19.68 -9.80
CA PHE A 43 -27.05 -19.81 -11.23
C PHE A 43 -27.96 -20.81 -11.95
N LYS A 44 -28.72 -21.61 -11.22
CA LYS A 44 -29.62 -22.63 -11.77
C LYS A 44 -30.71 -22.00 -12.66
N ASP A 45 -31.27 -20.87 -12.23
CA ASP A 45 -32.32 -20.15 -12.94
C ASP A 45 -31.86 -19.57 -14.29
N PHE A 46 -30.54 -19.42 -14.46
CA PHE A 46 -29.93 -18.91 -15.70
C PHE A 46 -29.46 -20.01 -16.64
N GLY A 47 -29.60 -21.29 -16.26
CA GLY A 47 -29.12 -22.43 -17.06
C GLY A 47 -27.58 -22.55 -17.12
N ILE A 48 -26.88 -21.89 -16.20
CA ILE A 48 -25.42 -21.90 -16.09
C ILE A 48 -24.98 -23.20 -15.38
N ARG A 49 -23.96 -23.87 -15.91
CA ARG A 49 -23.36 -25.05 -15.28
C ARG A 49 -22.62 -24.68 -14.01
N THR A 50 -22.69 -25.53 -13.01
CA THR A 50 -22.03 -25.30 -11.71
C THR A 50 -21.23 -26.52 -11.27
N SER A 51 -20.10 -26.30 -10.60
CA SER A 51 -19.27 -27.35 -10.07
C SER A 51 -18.58 -26.93 -8.78
N THR A 52 -18.25 -27.88 -7.91
CA THR A 52 -17.33 -27.68 -6.78
C THR A 52 -15.92 -28.18 -7.07
N ASP A 53 -15.71 -28.80 -8.23
CA ASP A 53 -14.42 -29.32 -8.70
C ASP A 53 -13.81 -28.36 -9.73
N ASN A 54 -12.81 -27.59 -9.32
CA ASN A 54 -12.10 -26.65 -10.17
C ASN A 54 -11.32 -27.38 -11.27
N VAL A 55 -10.70 -28.53 -10.95
CA VAL A 55 -9.82 -29.26 -11.88
C VAL A 55 -10.64 -29.83 -13.04
N ALA A 56 -11.77 -30.47 -12.73
CA ALA A 56 -12.68 -30.97 -13.78
C ALA A 56 -13.25 -29.80 -14.62
N ALA A 57 -13.61 -28.67 -13.99
CA ALA A 57 -14.20 -27.54 -14.68
C ALA A 57 -13.22 -26.86 -15.66
N VAL A 58 -11.93 -26.72 -15.31
CA VAL A 58 -10.95 -26.07 -16.20
C VAL A 58 -10.60 -26.93 -17.41
N SER A 59 -10.60 -28.25 -17.31
CA SER A 59 -10.23 -29.14 -18.40
C SER A 59 -11.15 -29.03 -19.63
N GLU A 60 -12.40 -28.63 -19.44
CA GLU A 60 -13.39 -28.48 -20.52
C GLU A 60 -13.44 -27.08 -21.16
N ALA A 61 -12.80 -26.07 -20.55
CA ALA A 61 -12.91 -24.69 -20.96
C ALA A 61 -11.94 -24.32 -22.10
N ASP A 62 -12.30 -23.32 -22.89
CA ASP A 62 -11.41 -22.63 -23.82
C ASP A 62 -10.78 -21.40 -23.15
N VAL A 63 -11.53 -20.74 -22.25
CA VAL A 63 -11.07 -19.60 -21.44
C VAL A 63 -11.40 -19.84 -19.97
N VAL A 64 -10.43 -19.67 -19.10
CA VAL A 64 -10.58 -19.83 -17.65
C VAL A 64 -10.38 -18.49 -16.94
N PHE A 65 -11.44 -17.98 -16.31
CA PHE A 65 -11.42 -16.76 -15.52
C PHE A 65 -11.19 -17.09 -14.04
N TYR A 66 -10.16 -16.53 -13.46
CA TYR A 66 -9.86 -16.65 -12.03
C TYR A 66 -10.39 -15.43 -11.29
N ALA A 67 -11.58 -15.55 -10.71
CA ALA A 67 -12.32 -14.50 -10.00
C ALA A 67 -12.39 -14.77 -8.47
N VAL A 68 -11.36 -15.37 -7.91
CA VAL A 68 -11.19 -15.61 -6.48
C VAL A 68 -10.50 -14.44 -5.79
N LYS A 69 -10.54 -14.41 -4.46
CA LYS A 69 -9.82 -13.39 -3.67
C LYS A 69 -8.31 -13.50 -3.88
N PRO A 70 -7.55 -12.36 -3.83
CA PRO A 70 -6.11 -12.37 -4.12
C PRO A 70 -5.31 -13.41 -3.32
N TRP A 71 -5.61 -13.58 -2.03
CA TRP A 71 -4.92 -14.54 -1.15
C TRP A 71 -5.24 -16.02 -1.43
N GLN A 72 -6.22 -16.31 -2.28
CA GLN A 72 -6.57 -17.66 -2.73
C GLN A 72 -6.02 -17.97 -4.13
N MET A 73 -5.52 -16.96 -4.82
CA MET A 73 -5.16 -17.05 -6.24
C MET A 73 -4.05 -18.10 -6.46
N GLU A 74 -2.98 -18.05 -5.68
CA GLU A 74 -1.86 -18.98 -5.81
C GLU A 74 -2.31 -20.42 -5.61
N GLU A 75 -3.04 -20.69 -4.54
CA GLU A 75 -3.53 -22.04 -4.22
C GLU A 75 -4.38 -22.61 -5.36
N VAL A 76 -5.33 -21.81 -5.85
CA VAL A 76 -6.26 -22.24 -6.91
C VAL A 76 -5.55 -22.40 -8.26
N LEU A 77 -4.63 -21.50 -8.61
CA LEU A 77 -3.82 -21.62 -9.83
C LEU A 77 -2.94 -22.87 -9.78
N ARG A 78 -2.22 -23.12 -8.70
CA ARG A 78 -1.39 -24.31 -8.54
C ARG A 78 -2.20 -25.61 -8.55
N GLN A 79 -3.42 -25.59 -8.02
CA GLN A 79 -4.36 -26.73 -8.07
C GLN A 79 -4.77 -27.05 -9.50
N THR A 80 -5.03 -26.04 -10.32
CA THR A 80 -5.64 -26.22 -11.65
C THR A 80 -4.63 -26.24 -12.80
N ALA A 81 -3.45 -25.64 -12.64
CA ALA A 81 -2.41 -25.56 -13.68
C ALA A 81 -2.03 -26.93 -14.30
N PRO A 82 -1.94 -28.05 -13.53
CA PRO A 82 -1.65 -29.37 -14.12
C PRO A 82 -2.72 -29.86 -15.11
N ALA A 83 -3.97 -29.40 -14.96
CA ALA A 83 -5.10 -29.80 -15.81
C ALA A 83 -5.32 -28.86 -17.02
N LEU A 84 -4.57 -27.74 -17.08
CA LEU A 84 -4.66 -26.81 -18.20
C LEU A 84 -3.88 -27.29 -19.42
N ASP A 85 -4.50 -27.16 -20.59
CA ASP A 85 -3.86 -27.32 -21.89
C ASP A 85 -3.36 -25.96 -22.39
N TYR A 86 -2.06 -25.71 -22.26
CA TYR A 86 -1.43 -24.43 -22.58
C TYR A 86 -1.42 -24.08 -24.08
N GLN A 87 -1.67 -25.05 -24.95
CA GLN A 87 -1.77 -24.81 -26.39
C GLN A 87 -3.18 -24.33 -26.81
N ARG A 88 -4.19 -24.65 -26.01
CA ARG A 88 -5.59 -24.40 -26.38
C ARG A 88 -6.25 -23.35 -25.48
N GLN A 89 -5.91 -23.33 -24.19
CA GLN A 89 -6.65 -22.59 -23.19
C GLN A 89 -6.01 -21.25 -22.86
N MET A 90 -6.84 -20.24 -22.66
CA MET A 90 -6.41 -18.93 -22.18
C MET A 90 -6.77 -18.76 -20.68
N VAL A 91 -5.83 -18.25 -19.91
CA VAL A 91 -5.97 -17.92 -18.49
C VAL A 91 -6.23 -16.42 -18.34
N VAL A 92 -7.31 -16.07 -17.66
CA VAL A 92 -7.68 -14.68 -17.40
C VAL A 92 -7.73 -14.42 -15.89
N CYS A 93 -6.86 -13.53 -15.41
CA CYS A 93 -6.85 -13.09 -14.03
C CYS A 93 -7.81 -11.91 -13.85
N VAL A 94 -8.77 -12.05 -12.91
CA VAL A 94 -9.78 -11.02 -12.60
C VAL A 94 -9.40 -10.25 -11.32
N SER A 95 -8.14 -10.26 -10.94
CA SER A 95 -7.63 -9.54 -9.76
C SER A 95 -6.50 -8.57 -10.14
N PRO A 96 -6.67 -7.27 -9.91
CA PRO A 96 -5.65 -6.27 -10.23
C PRO A 96 -4.46 -6.27 -9.25
N CYS A 97 -4.62 -6.94 -8.10
CA CYS A 97 -3.61 -6.98 -7.03
C CYS A 97 -2.55 -8.07 -7.24
N ILE A 98 -2.73 -8.94 -8.23
CA ILE A 98 -1.75 -9.99 -8.57
C ILE A 98 -0.78 -9.40 -9.60
N VAL A 99 0.50 -9.31 -9.26
CA VAL A 99 1.51 -8.81 -10.20
C VAL A 99 1.88 -9.87 -11.23
N THR A 100 2.27 -9.42 -12.43
CA THR A 100 2.55 -10.31 -13.58
C THR A 100 3.58 -11.37 -13.25
N GLY A 101 4.67 -11.02 -12.55
CA GLY A 101 5.72 -11.97 -12.16
C GLY A 101 5.23 -13.10 -11.26
N GLN A 102 4.31 -12.83 -10.32
CA GLN A 102 3.69 -13.88 -9.52
C GLN A 102 2.79 -14.77 -10.37
N LEU A 103 1.94 -14.17 -11.20
CA LEU A 103 1.00 -14.90 -12.04
C LEU A 103 1.72 -15.85 -13.00
N THR A 104 2.78 -15.38 -13.66
CA THR A 104 3.61 -16.21 -14.56
C THR A 104 4.34 -17.31 -13.80
N ALA A 105 4.93 -17.02 -12.63
CA ALA A 105 5.63 -18.02 -11.81
C ALA A 105 4.71 -19.14 -11.30
N TRP A 106 3.44 -18.85 -11.04
CA TRP A 106 2.46 -19.87 -10.61
C TRP A 106 1.93 -20.73 -11.77
N LEU A 107 2.01 -20.22 -13.01
CA LEU A 107 1.53 -20.89 -14.21
C LEU A 107 2.65 -21.52 -15.05
N GLU A 108 3.91 -21.25 -14.74
CA GLU A 108 5.02 -21.83 -15.49
C GLU A 108 5.07 -23.36 -15.34
N LYS A 109 5.15 -24.05 -16.46
CA LYS A 109 5.29 -25.50 -16.52
C LYS A 109 6.33 -25.86 -17.60
N ASP A 110 7.42 -26.45 -17.18
CA ASP A 110 8.53 -26.89 -18.06
C ASP A 110 9.04 -25.77 -18.98
N GLY A 111 9.11 -24.52 -18.49
CA GLY A 111 9.51 -23.35 -19.27
C GLY A 111 8.44 -22.78 -20.20
N ALA A 112 7.22 -23.31 -20.18
CA ALA A 112 6.10 -22.85 -20.99
C ALA A 112 5.06 -22.09 -20.15
N LEU A 113 4.42 -21.09 -20.77
CA LEU A 113 3.29 -20.35 -20.22
C LEU A 113 2.08 -20.48 -21.13
N PRO A 114 0.85 -20.51 -20.58
CA PRO A 114 -0.36 -20.39 -21.39
C PRO A 114 -0.51 -18.95 -21.90
N PRO A 115 -1.43 -18.66 -22.83
CA PRO A 115 -1.94 -17.32 -23.04
C PRO A 115 -2.55 -16.74 -21.77
N ILE A 116 -2.05 -15.60 -21.30
CA ILE A 116 -2.47 -14.93 -20.06
C ILE A 116 -2.93 -13.51 -20.36
N ALA A 117 -4.05 -13.11 -19.77
CA ALA A 117 -4.53 -11.73 -19.75
C ALA A 117 -5.11 -11.36 -18.39
N TYR A 118 -5.19 -10.06 -18.10
CA TYR A 118 -6.02 -9.50 -17.05
C TYR A 118 -7.31 -8.97 -17.64
N VAL A 119 -8.42 -9.15 -16.92
CA VAL A 119 -9.69 -8.48 -17.22
C VAL A 119 -10.31 -8.02 -15.91
N ILE A 120 -10.53 -6.74 -15.78
CA ILE A 120 -11.12 -6.13 -14.58
C ILE A 120 -12.43 -5.43 -14.95
N PRO A 121 -13.56 -6.12 -14.83
CA PRO A 121 -14.89 -5.53 -14.97
C PRO A 121 -15.33 -4.88 -13.65
N ASN A 122 -16.49 -4.22 -13.67
CA ASN A 122 -17.22 -3.89 -12.46
C ASN A 122 -18.52 -4.69 -12.35
N THR A 123 -19.25 -4.54 -11.25
CA THR A 123 -20.47 -5.32 -10.98
C THR A 123 -21.63 -5.03 -11.96
N ALA A 124 -21.60 -3.91 -12.68
CA ALA A 124 -22.60 -3.61 -13.71
C ALA A 124 -22.51 -4.54 -14.93
N VAL A 125 -21.50 -5.41 -15.00
CA VAL A 125 -21.41 -6.50 -15.97
C VAL A 125 -22.67 -7.38 -15.97
N GLU A 126 -23.32 -7.52 -14.82
CA GLU A 126 -24.54 -8.31 -14.65
C GLU A 126 -25.71 -7.77 -15.51
N ILE A 127 -25.77 -6.46 -15.69
CA ILE A 127 -26.84 -5.77 -16.44
C ILE A 127 -26.38 -5.25 -17.81
N GLY A 128 -25.13 -5.58 -18.24
CA GLY A 128 -24.58 -5.17 -19.53
C GLY A 128 -24.14 -3.70 -19.60
N GLU A 129 -23.76 -3.11 -18.47
CA GLU A 129 -23.31 -1.72 -18.33
C GLU A 129 -21.93 -1.63 -17.66
N SER A 130 -21.10 -2.66 -17.86
CA SER A 130 -19.76 -2.68 -17.29
C SER A 130 -18.81 -1.73 -18.02
N MET A 131 -17.91 -1.13 -17.27
CA MET A 131 -16.64 -0.68 -17.80
C MET A 131 -15.57 -1.72 -17.45
N SER A 132 -14.94 -2.33 -18.45
CA SER A 132 -13.94 -3.41 -18.28
C SER A 132 -12.60 -2.99 -18.82
N PHE A 133 -11.52 -3.18 -18.03
CA PHE A 133 -10.15 -3.00 -18.49
C PHE A 133 -9.53 -4.36 -18.83
N ILE A 134 -8.86 -4.45 -19.98
CA ILE A 134 -8.22 -5.67 -20.49
C ILE A 134 -6.75 -5.38 -20.69
N SER A 135 -5.86 -6.27 -20.23
CA SER A 135 -4.43 -6.16 -20.48
C SER A 135 -3.83 -7.53 -20.83
N PRO A 136 -3.29 -7.74 -22.05
CA PRO A 136 -2.59 -8.95 -22.39
C PRO A 136 -1.24 -9.03 -21.64
N VAL A 137 -0.85 -10.25 -21.23
CA VAL A 137 0.46 -10.59 -20.68
C VAL A 137 1.25 -11.43 -21.68
N THR A 138 0.72 -12.61 -22.02
CA THR A 138 1.24 -13.52 -23.04
C THR A 138 0.18 -13.85 -24.10
N ALA A 139 -1.04 -13.35 -23.95
CA ALA A 139 -2.12 -13.51 -24.91
C ALA A 139 -1.80 -12.78 -26.22
N SER A 140 -2.14 -13.40 -27.36
CA SER A 140 -1.98 -12.81 -28.69
C SER A 140 -2.96 -11.65 -28.94
N GLU A 141 -2.74 -10.91 -30.03
CA GLU A 141 -3.68 -9.86 -30.46
C GLU A 141 -5.08 -10.44 -30.76
N GLU A 142 -5.17 -11.61 -31.37
CA GLU A 142 -6.43 -12.30 -31.67
C GLU A 142 -7.16 -12.71 -30.39
N GLN A 143 -6.43 -13.24 -29.40
CA GLN A 143 -6.98 -13.60 -28.10
C GLN A 143 -7.43 -12.37 -27.32
N THR A 144 -6.69 -11.27 -27.43
CA THR A 144 -7.05 -9.98 -26.81
C THR A 144 -8.32 -9.40 -27.48
N ALA A 145 -8.42 -9.49 -28.80
CA ALA A 145 -9.61 -9.07 -29.55
C ALA A 145 -10.85 -9.91 -29.16
N LEU A 146 -10.68 -11.21 -28.98
CA LEU A 146 -11.75 -12.10 -28.49
C LEU A 146 -12.25 -11.67 -27.10
N LEU A 147 -11.34 -11.37 -26.17
CA LEU A 147 -11.73 -10.86 -24.85
C LEU A 147 -12.45 -9.52 -24.97
N LYS A 148 -11.96 -8.64 -25.84
CA LYS A 148 -12.60 -7.33 -26.07
C LYS A 148 -14.01 -7.48 -26.59
N GLU A 149 -14.25 -8.30 -27.61
CA GLU A 149 -15.58 -8.58 -28.15
C GLU A 149 -16.51 -9.16 -27.07
N LEU A 150 -15.99 -10.09 -26.27
CA LEU A 150 -16.76 -10.71 -25.19
C LEU A 150 -17.19 -9.67 -24.15
N PHE A 151 -16.31 -8.77 -23.72
CA PHE A 151 -16.65 -7.77 -22.72
C PHE A 151 -17.41 -6.56 -23.27
N ASP A 152 -17.28 -6.24 -24.55
CA ASP A 152 -18.12 -5.24 -25.24
C ASP A 152 -19.59 -5.69 -25.33
N SER A 153 -19.89 -6.99 -25.28
CA SER A 153 -21.27 -7.49 -25.22
C SER A 153 -21.97 -7.25 -23.88
N VAL A 154 -21.20 -6.98 -22.83
CA VAL A 154 -21.70 -6.72 -21.46
C VAL A 154 -21.33 -5.34 -20.93
N GLY A 155 -21.04 -4.40 -21.84
CA GLY A 155 -20.72 -3.02 -21.54
C GLY A 155 -19.69 -2.43 -22.51
N LEU A 156 -18.76 -1.65 -21.99
CA LEU A 156 -17.61 -1.10 -22.71
C LEU A 156 -16.33 -1.73 -22.21
N SER A 157 -15.35 -1.98 -23.10
CA SER A 157 -14.03 -2.43 -22.70
C SER A 157 -12.91 -1.60 -23.31
N LEU A 158 -11.81 -1.44 -22.56
CA LEU A 158 -10.59 -0.79 -23.02
C LEU A 158 -9.39 -1.74 -22.85
N VAL A 159 -8.62 -1.91 -23.92
CA VAL A 159 -7.33 -2.58 -23.86
C VAL A 159 -6.29 -1.55 -23.43
N VAL A 160 -5.57 -1.84 -22.36
CA VAL A 160 -4.59 -0.94 -21.73
C VAL A 160 -3.32 -1.71 -21.36
N PRO A 161 -2.16 -1.04 -21.24
CA PRO A 161 -0.98 -1.69 -20.68
C PRO A 161 -1.17 -2.05 -19.20
N VAL A 162 -0.39 -3.03 -18.70
CA VAL A 162 -0.53 -3.62 -17.36
C VAL A 162 -0.43 -2.58 -16.24
N ASP A 163 0.42 -1.58 -16.38
CA ASP A 163 0.59 -0.49 -15.40
C ASP A 163 -0.68 0.37 -15.23
N LYS A 164 -1.61 0.34 -16.20
CA LYS A 164 -2.92 1.01 -16.10
C LYS A 164 -4.03 0.14 -15.52
N MET A 165 -3.79 -1.13 -15.23
CA MET A 165 -4.84 -2.01 -14.70
C MET A 165 -5.31 -1.58 -13.31
N LEU A 166 -4.39 -1.23 -12.41
CA LEU A 166 -4.75 -0.78 -11.07
C LEU A 166 -5.42 0.63 -11.07
N PRO A 167 -4.90 1.64 -11.79
CA PRO A 167 -5.64 2.89 -12.03
C PRO A 167 -7.03 2.68 -12.65
N GLY A 168 -7.14 1.79 -13.64
CA GLY A 168 -8.42 1.44 -14.26
C GLY A 168 -9.40 0.80 -13.27
N THR A 169 -8.91 -0.03 -12.35
CA THR A 169 -9.70 -0.59 -11.26
C THR A 169 -10.29 0.50 -10.38
N SER A 170 -9.50 1.52 -10.04
CA SER A 170 -9.99 2.67 -9.26
C SER A 170 -11.11 3.40 -9.98
N LEU A 171 -10.92 3.67 -11.28
CA LEU A 171 -11.91 4.38 -12.09
C LEU A 171 -13.22 3.61 -12.26
N ALA A 172 -13.17 2.32 -12.54
CA ALA A 172 -14.35 1.53 -12.89
C ALA A 172 -14.88 0.69 -11.73
N SER A 173 -14.03 -0.22 -11.18
CA SER A 173 -14.52 -1.17 -10.16
C SER A 173 -14.72 -0.51 -8.79
N CYS A 174 -13.89 0.49 -8.41
CA CYS A 174 -14.12 1.31 -7.23
C CYS A 174 -15.06 2.47 -7.54
N GLY A 175 -14.89 3.11 -8.70
CA GLY A 175 -15.67 4.28 -9.12
C GLY A 175 -17.16 4.06 -9.15
N ILE A 176 -17.63 2.86 -9.47
CA ILE A 176 -19.08 2.55 -9.40
C ILE A 176 -19.63 2.70 -7.97
N ALA A 177 -18.84 2.34 -6.95
CA ALA A 177 -19.24 2.52 -5.55
C ALA A 177 -19.27 4.01 -5.17
N TYR A 178 -18.37 4.83 -5.71
CA TYR A 178 -18.32 6.28 -5.49
C TYR A 178 -19.52 6.97 -6.15
N ALA A 179 -19.90 6.56 -7.37
CA ALA A 179 -21.11 7.01 -8.03
C ALA A 179 -22.37 6.63 -7.22
N MET A 180 -22.43 5.41 -6.71
CA MET A 180 -23.52 4.96 -5.83
C MET A 180 -23.56 5.77 -4.52
N ARG A 181 -22.43 6.21 -3.97
CA ARG A 181 -22.38 7.09 -2.78
C ARG A 181 -22.98 8.46 -3.08
N TYR A 182 -22.67 9.05 -4.24
CA TYR A 182 -23.31 10.29 -4.70
C TYR A 182 -24.83 10.12 -4.80
N ILE A 183 -25.31 9.05 -5.44
CA ILE A 183 -26.75 8.74 -5.57
C ILE A 183 -27.38 8.60 -4.19
N SER A 184 -26.76 7.87 -3.28
CA SER A 184 -27.24 7.67 -1.91
C SER A 184 -27.37 9.00 -1.14
N ALA A 185 -26.36 9.88 -1.23
CA ALA A 185 -26.40 11.19 -0.61
C ALA A 185 -27.48 12.11 -1.22
N SER A 186 -27.67 12.03 -2.54
CA SER A 186 -28.71 12.77 -3.25
C SER A 186 -30.13 12.32 -2.85
N ILE A 187 -30.33 11.01 -2.67
CA ILE A 187 -31.59 10.45 -2.16
C ILE A 187 -31.88 10.99 -0.74
N GLU A 188 -30.87 10.97 0.13
CA GLU A 188 -31.02 11.51 1.49
C GLU A 188 -31.36 13.01 1.49
N GLY A 189 -30.74 13.78 0.58
CA GLY A 189 -31.07 15.19 0.36
C GLY A 189 -32.52 15.39 -0.07
N GLY A 190 -33.00 14.58 -0.99
CA GLY A 190 -34.40 14.64 -1.48
C GLY A 190 -35.42 14.28 -0.39
N LEU A 191 -35.11 13.29 0.47
CA LEU A 191 -35.95 12.98 1.64
C LEU A 191 -36.10 14.17 2.58
N ARG A 192 -35.00 14.91 2.82
CA ARG A 192 -35.03 16.15 3.65
C ARG A 192 -35.82 17.29 2.99
N LEU A 193 -35.97 17.26 1.66
CA LEU A 193 -36.82 18.20 0.92
C LEU A 193 -38.28 17.80 0.92
N GLY A 194 -38.67 16.67 1.53
CA GLY A 194 -40.06 16.24 1.71
C GLY A 194 -40.57 15.25 0.65
N PHE A 195 -39.70 14.74 -0.24
CA PHE A 195 -40.07 13.67 -1.19
C PHE A 195 -40.15 12.31 -0.50
N SER A 196 -40.96 11.41 -0.99
CA SER A 196 -40.91 10.00 -0.58
C SER A 196 -39.68 9.29 -1.14
N ARG A 197 -39.27 8.15 -0.54
CA ARG A 197 -38.12 7.37 -1.01
C ARG A 197 -38.27 6.86 -2.43
N GLU A 198 -39.49 6.51 -2.84
CA GLU A 198 -39.77 6.02 -4.18
C GLU A 198 -39.63 7.14 -5.23
N GLU A 199 -40.24 8.31 -4.97
CA GLU A 199 -40.14 9.49 -5.84
C GLU A 199 -38.70 9.95 -6.02
N VAL A 200 -37.96 10.10 -4.91
CA VAL A 200 -36.60 10.61 -4.97
C VAL A 200 -35.62 9.62 -5.62
N GLY A 201 -35.79 8.31 -5.40
CA GLY A 201 -34.95 7.28 -6.00
C GLY A 201 -35.03 7.34 -7.54
N GLY A 202 -36.23 7.37 -8.09
CA GLY A 202 -36.48 7.52 -9.53
C GLY A 202 -35.92 8.82 -10.10
N ALA A 203 -36.17 9.94 -9.43
CA ALA A 203 -35.72 11.26 -9.86
C ALA A 203 -34.20 11.37 -9.90
N VAL A 204 -33.51 10.93 -8.83
CA VAL A 204 -32.02 10.96 -8.75
C VAL A 204 -31.39 10.06 -9.81
N CYS A 205 -31.86 8.81 -9.94
CA CYS A 205 -31.30 7.89 -10.94
C CYS A 205 -31.48 8.42 -12.36
N GLN A 206 -32.66 8.99 -12.68
CA GLN A 206 -32.91 9.56 -14.01
C GLN A 206 -32.05 10.82 -14.25
N THR A 207 -31.85 11.66 -13.25
CA THR A 207 -30.98 12.85 -13.36
C THR A 207 -29.54 12.48 -13.62
N VAL A 208 -29.00 11.49 -12.88
CA VAL A 208 -27.61 11.00 -13.09
C VAL A 208 -27.45 10.38 -14.48
N ARG A 209 -28.40 9.56 -14.91
CA ARG A 209 -28.42 9.00 -16.27
C ARG A 209 -28.43 10.09 -17.33
N GLY A 210 -29.28 11.11 -17.18
CA GLY A 210 -29.33 12.24 -18.09
C GLY A 210 -28.02 13.04 -18.14
N ALA A 211 -27.39 13.27 -17.00
CA ALA A 211 -26.09 13.94 -16.94
C ALA A 211 -24.99 13.16 -17.68
N THR A 212 -24.90 11.85 -17.46
CA THR A 212 -23.96 10.97 -18.16
C THR A 212 -24.20 11.01 -19.66
N SER A 213 -25.43 10.81 -20.11
CA SER A 213 -25.78 10.83 -21.53
C SER A 213 -25.49 12.18 -22.19
N LEU A 214 -25.67 13.30 -21.50
CA LEU A 214 -25.31 14.63 -22.02
C LEU A 214 -23.80 14.78 -22.20
N VAL A 215 -23.01 14.35 -21.23
CA VAL A 215 -21.54 14.40 -21.30
C VAL A 215 -21.02 13.54 -22.46
N GLU A 216 -21.54 12.33 -22.63
CA GLU A 216 -21.20 11.44 -23.75
C GLU A 216 -21.56 12.05 -25.10
N ALA A 217 -22.79 12.55 -25.25
CA ALA A 217 -23.26 13.16 -26.50
C ALA A 217 -22.52 14.45 -26.88
N LYS A 218 -21.83 15.11 -25.93
CA LYS A 218 -21.16 16.41 -26.11
C LYS A 218 -19.64 16.33 -26.05
N GLY A 219 -19.05 15.15 -26.11
CA GLY A 219 -17.60 14.94 -26.24
C GLY A 219 -16.83 15.02 -24.92
N PHE A 220 -17.44 14.59 -23.83
CA PHE A 220 -16.79 14.46 -22.51
C PHE A 220 -16.25 15.75 -21.90
N LEU A 221 -16.98 16.85 -22.03
CA LEU A 221 -16.67 18.16 -21.45
C LEU A 221 -17.72 18.56 -20.40
N PRO A 222 -17.67 18.00 -19.18
CA PRO A 222 -18.70 18.21 -18.16
C PRO A 222 -18.83 19.67 -17.72
N GLU A 223 -17.73 20.43 -17.62
CA GLU A 223 -17.72 21.83 -17.20
C GLU A 223 -18.60 22.69 -18.13
N ARG A 224 -18.56 22.40 -19.43
CA ARG A 224 -19.37 23.13 -20.42
C ARG A 224 -20.87 22.88 -20.22
N GLU A 225 -21.25 21.68 -19.84
CA GLU A 225 -22.66 21.36 -19.58
C GLU A 225 -23.10 21.89 -18.19
N ILE A 226 -22.19 21.95 -17.21
CA ILE A 226 -22.42 22.63 -15.93
C ILE A 226 -22.71 24.11 -16.14
N ASP A 227 -21.91 24.81 -16.93
CA ASP A 227 -22.09 26.24 -17.24
C ASP A 227 -23.45 26.51 -17.89
N ARG A 228 -23.95 25.62 -18.74
CA ARG A 228 -25.26 25.75 -19.38
C ARG A 228 -26.45 25.69 -18.40
N VAL A 229 -26.29 24.99 -17.30
CA VAL A 229 -27.30 24.85 -16.24
C VAL A 229 -27.20 25.96 -15.19
N CYS A 230 -26.00 26.56 -15.06
CA CYS A 230 -25.73 27.62 -14.09
C CYS A 230 -26.18 28.99 -14.61
N THR A 231 -27.01 29.70 -13.82
CA THR A 231 -27.33 31.10 -14.03
C THR A 231 -26.72 31.96 -12.93
N PRO A 232 -26.34 33.22 -13.21
CA PRO A 232 -25.81 34.12 -12.18
C PRO A 232 -26.78 34.21 -10.97
N ASN A 233 -26.23 33.99 -9.77
CA ASN A 233 -27.01 33.92 -8.51
C ASN A 233 -28.11 32.85 -8.43
N GLY A 234 -28.17 31.92 -9.39
CA GLY A 234 -29.15 30.86 -9.46
C GLY A 234 -28.99 29.79 -8.38
N LEU A 235 -29.97 28.90 -8.24
CA LEU A 235 -29.95 27.82 -7.26
C LEU A 235 -28.79 26.84 -7.54
N THR A 236 -28.51 26.54 -8.81
CA THR A 236 -27.50 25.59 -9.23
C THR A 236 -26.10 26.03 -8.81
N ILE A 237 -25.70 27.26 -9.13
CA ILE A 237 -24.34 27.74 -8.77
C ILE A 237 -24.19 27.86 -7.26
N ARG A 238 -25.25 28.21 -6.50
CA ARG A 238 -25.20 28.25 -5.04
C ARG A 238 -25.03 26.85 -4.44
N GLY A 239 -25.69 25.85 -5.02
CA GLY A 239 -25.54 24.44 -4.62
C GLY A 239 -24.14 23.94 -4.90
N LEU A 240 -23.60 24.17 -6.10
CA LEU A 240 -22.23 23.79 -6.47
C LEU A 240 -21.19 24.44 -5.55
N ASN A 241 -21.29 25.72 -5.27
CA ASN A 241 -20.37 26.41 -4.35
C ASN A 241 -20.44 25.81 -2.93
N ALA A 242 -21.62 25.40 -2.45
CA ALA A 242 -21.76 24.75 -1.16
C ALA A 242 -21.08 23.36 -1.14
N MET A 243 -21.20 22.60 -2.23
CA MET A 243 -20.52 21.30 -2.37
C MET A 243 -19.00 21.46 -2.45
N GLU A 244 -18.50 22.40 -3.23
CA GLU A 244 -17.06 22.66 -3.33
C GLU A 244 -16.46 23.17 -2.02
N ASN A 245 -17.15 24.07 -1.31
CA ASN A 245 -16.73 24.52 0.02
C ASN A 245 -16.69 23.37 1.05
N ALA A 246 -17.50 22.32 0.85
CA ALA A 246 -17.46 21.09 1.65
C ALA A 246 -16.37 20.08 1.16
N GLY A 247 -15.58 20.42 0.12
CA GLY A 247 -14.49 19.60 -0.38
C GLY A 247 -14.92 18.46 -1.31
N PHE A 248 -16.03 18.60 -2.04
CA PHE A 248 -16.57 17.52 -2.88
C PHE A 248 -15.57 17.03 -3.94
N SER A 249 -15.01 17.92 -4.75
CA SER A 249 -14.05 17.54 -5.79
C SER A 249 -12.79 16.92 -5.20
N ASP A 250 -12.26 17.47 -4.10
CA ASP A 250 -11.10 16.92 -3.39
C ASP A 250 -11.38 15.52 -2.85
N ALA A 251 -12.57 15.27 -2.30
CA ALA A 251 -12.96 13.95 -1.79
C ALA A 251 -13.02 12.89 -2.91
N VAL A 252 -13.58 13.25 -4.09
CA VAL A 252 -13.64 12.36 -5.26
C VAL A 252 -12.25 12.05 -5.78
N ILE A 253 -11.39 13.08 -5.96
CA ILE A 253 -10.02 12.91 -6.44
C ILE A 253 -9.21 12.03 -5.46
N LYS A 254 -9.29 12.30 -4.16
CA LYS A 254 -8.63 11.47 -3.12
C LYS A 254 -9.10 10.03 -3.16
N GLY A 255 -10.41 9.80 -3.26
CA GLY A 255 -10.97 8.45 -3.37
C GLY A 255 -10.43 7.68 -4.58
N LEU A 256 -10.36 8.31 -5.74
CA LEU A 256 -9.82 7.70 -6.96
C LEU A 256 -8.30 7.50 -6.91
N THR A 257 -7.55 8.39 -6.29
CA THR A 257 -6.09 8.35 -6.26
C THR A 257 -5.53 7.51 -5.11
N ILE A 258 -6.35 7.06 -4.16
CA ILE A 258 -5.93 6.19 -3.06
C ILE A 258 -5.48 4.81 -3.57
N VAL A 259 -6.01 4.37 -4.73
CA VAL A 259 -5.59 3.15 -5.43
C VAL A 259 -4.31 3.47 -6.24
N ARG A 260 -3.33 4.07 -5.62
CA ARG A 260 -2.00 4.14 -6.20
C ARG A 260 -1.40 2.75 -6.20
N THR A 261 -0.65 2.41 -7.26
CA THR A 261 0.23 1.24 -7.46
C THR A 261 0.36 0.33 -6.24
N PRO A 262 0.43 -1.03 -6.40
CA PRO A 262 0.57 -1.93 -5.26
C PRO A 262 1.49 -1.27 -4.25
N ARG A 263 1.07 -1.18 -2.99
CA ARG A 263 1.84 -0.47 -1.95
C ARG A 263 3.28 -0.87 -2.15
N LYS A 264 4.11 0.03 -2.69
CA LYS A 264 5.54 -0.20 -2.67
C LYS A 264 5.83 -0.47 -1.21
N HIS A 265 6.46 -1.58 -0.89
CA HIS A 265 6.78 -1.97 0.47
C HIS A 265 7.52 -0.81 1.14
N ARG A 266 6.77 0.10 1.76
CA ARG A 266 7.33 1.30 2.36
C ARG A 266 7.74 0.98 3.77
N ILE A 267 9.00 1.21 4.08
CA ILE A 267 9.56 0.93 5.39
C ILE A 267 10.34 2.14 5.92
N VAL A 268 10.35 2.27 7.24
CA VAL A 268 11.25 3.19 7.93
C VAL A 268 12.35 2.38 8.60
N VAL A 269 13.59 2.72 8.31
CA VAL A 269 14.77 2.14 8.97
C VAL A 269 15.34 3.17 9.93
N LYS A 270 15.34 2.85 11.21
CA LYS A 270 15.95 3.71 12.24
C LYS A 270 17.29 3.16 12.68
N VAL A 271 18.32 3.98 12.64
CA VAL A 271 19.67 3.60 13.09
C VAL A 271 20.03 4.38 14.35
N GLY A 272 20.26 3.64 15.44
CA GLY A 272 20.64 4.23 16.74
C GLY A 272 22.10 4.70 16.76
N SER A 273 22.40 5.69 17.61
CA SER A 273 23.78 6.17 17.79
C SER A 273 24.75 5.07 18.21
N ALA A 274 24.30 4.16 19.09
CA ALA A 274 25.12 3.01 19.52
C ALA A 274 25.50 2.03 18.40
N VAL A 275 24.83 2.06 17.25
CA VAL A 275 25.17 1.28 16.05
C VAL A 275 26.14 2.04 15.15
N LEU A 276 26.02 3.39 15.14
CA LEU A 276 26.78 4.26 14.25
C LEU A 276 28.10 4.74 14.84
N THR A 277 28.34 4.57 16.16
CA THR A 277 29.55 5.07 16.83
C THR A 277 30.37 3.94 17.42
N ARG A 278 31.69 4.10 17.34
CA ARG A 278 32.66 3.24 17.99
C ARG A 278 32.74 3.50 19.50
N PRO A 279 33.43 2.66 20.29
CA PRO A 279 33.60 2.88 21.71
C PRO A 279 34.34 4.20 22.06
N ASP A 280 35.18 4.71 21.15
CA ASP A 280 35.85 6.01 21.26
C ASP A 280 34.91 7.20 21.04
N GLY A 281 33.69 6.97 20.64
CA GLY A 281 32.67 7.99 20.35
C GLY A 281 32.71 8.54 18.93
N GLU A 282 33.63 8.06 18.08
CA GLU A 282 33.68 8.43 16.67
C GLU A 282 32.69 7.65 15.83
N LEU A 283 32.37 8.19 14.64
CA LEU A 283 31.48 7.54 13.69
C LEU A 283 32.16 6.29 13.08
N ASP A 284 31.47 5.17 13.11
CA ASP A 284 31.88 3.93 12.45
C ASP A 284 31.48 3.96 10.96
N THR A 285 32.39 4.46 10.13
CA THR A 285 32.16 4.57 8.68
C THR A 285 31.95 3.22 8.00
N THR A 286 32.58 2.15 8.51
CA THR A 286 32.42 0.79 7.99
C THR A 286 30.99 0.30 8.26
N ARG A 287 30.48 0.54 9.45
CA ARG A 287 29.11 0.20 9.81
C ARG A 287 28.08 1.00 9.02
N VAL A 288 28.32 2.30 8.85
CA VAL A 288 27.46 3.15 8.00
C VAL A 288 27.41 2.61 6.57
N SER A 289 28.57 2.24 6.00
CA SER A 289 28.64 1.64 4.65
C SER A 289 27.83 0.34 4.57
N SER A 290 28.01 -0.58 5.52
CA SER A 290 27.27 -1.85 5.57
C SER A 290 25.74 -1.64 5.63
N ILE A 291 25.26 -0.64 6.39
CA ILE A 291 23.84 -0.32 6.46
C ILE A 291 23.35 0.27 5.13
N VAL A 292 24.14 1.12 4.49
CA VAL A 292 23.84 1.66 3.16
C VAL A 292 23.69 0.54 2.14
N ASP A 293 24.62 -0.44 2.11
CA ASP A 293 24.58 -1.59 1.20
C ASP A 293 23.27 -2.41 1.38
N GLN A 294 22.87 -2.60 2.63
CA GLN A 294 21.62 -3.30 2.95
C GLN A 294 20.36 -2.51 2.50
N ILE A 295 20.35 -1.18 2.68
CA ILE A 295 19.28 -0.31 2.20
C ILE A 295 19.23 -0.32 0.66
N VAL A 296 20.37 -0.32 -0.01
CA VAL A 296 20.47 -0.46 -1.48
C VAL A 296 19.84 -1.78 -1.94
N THR A 297 20.14 -2.89 -1.24
CA THR A 297 19.55 -4.20 -1.53
C THR A 297 18.04 -4.15 -1.41
N LEU A 298 17.50 -3.64 -0.31
CA LEU A 298 16.04 -3.48 -0.13
C LEU A 298 15.40 -2.62 -1.22
N ARG A 299 16.05 -1.54 -1.64
CA ARG A 299 15.52 -0.71 -2.74
C ARG A 299 15.50 -1.44 -4.08
N ARG A 300 16.50 -2.29 -4.35
CA ARG A 300 16.50 -3.17 -5.54
C ARG A 300 15.39 -4.21 -5.48
N ASP A 301 15.04 -4.67 -4.27
CA ASP A 301 13.91 -5.58 -4.02
C ASP A 301 12.54 -4.85 -4.07
N GLY A 302 12.51 -3.55 -4.39
CA GLY A 302 11.29 -2.78 -4.58
C GLY A 302 10.78 -2.04 -3.34
N TYR A 303 11.52 -2.01 -2.23
CA TYR A 303 11.14 -1.24 -1.04
C TYR A 303 11.33 0.26 -1.23
N GLU A 304 10.36 1.07 -0.80
CA GLU A 304 10.54 2.49 -0.52
C GLU A 304 11.08 2.66 0.89
N VAL A 305 12.31 3.16 1.02
CA VAL A 305 12.99 3.28 2.31
C VAL A 305 13.08 4.73 2.76
N VAL A 306 12.68 5.01 4.00
CA VAL A 306 12.98 6.25 4.73
C VAL A 306 13.99 5.93 5.81
N LEU A 307 15.13 6.61 5.81
CA LEU A 307 16.19 6.42 6.81
C LEU A 307 16.06 7.47 7.92
N VAL A 308 15.82 7.03 9.16
CA VAL A 308 15.92 7.89 10.35
C VAL A 308 17.26 7.63 11.02
N THR A 309 18.14 8.62 11.01
CA THR A 309 19.51 8.47 11.46
C THR A 309 19.77 9.21 12.77
N SER A 310 20.83 8.79 13.45
CA SER A 310 21.49 9.49 14.57
C SER A 310 22.94 9.79 14.20
N GLY A 311 23.74 10.30 15.14
CA GLY A 311 25.18 10.43 14.98
C GLY A 311 25.69 11.83 14.63
N ALA A 312 24.83 12.82 14.37
CA ALA A 312 25.26 14.18 14.05
C ALA A 312 26.15 14.78 15.16
N VAL A 313 25.75 14.66 16.42
CA VAL A 313 26.54 15.16 17.57
C VAL A 313 27.91 14.47 17.66
N ALA A 314 27.99 13.16 17.42
CA ALA A 314 29.24 12.40 17.40
C ALA A 314 30.16 12.89 16.27
N CYS A 315 29.63 13.05 15.05
CA CYS A 315 30.37 13.63 13.93
C CYS A 315 30.92 15.02 14.24
N GLY A 316 30.15 15.85 14.93
CA GLY A 316 30.60 17.20 15.29
C GLY A 316 31.71 17.21 16.33
N ARG A 317 31.64 16.36 17.34
CA ARG A 317 32.69 16.20 18.35
C ARG A 317 34.02 15.75 17.76
N ALA A 318 34.00 14.93 16.75
CA ALA A 318 35.18 14.49 16.03
C ALA A 318 35.88 15.59 15.21
N VAL A 319 35.20 16.73 14.97
CA VAL A 319 35.73 17.81 14.13
C VAL A 319 36.38 18.93 14.92
N ILE A 320 35.81 19.26 16.07
CA ILE A 320 36.15 20.45 16.83
C ILE A 320 36.26 20.12 18.32
N SER A 321 37.40 20.50 18.91
CA SER A 321 37.57 20.57 20.37
C SER A 321 36.98 21.88 20.86
N GLU A 322 36.18 21.85 21.90
CA GLU A 322 35.53 23.04 22.45
C GLU A 322 35.95 23.20 23.91
N ASP A 323 36.77 24.20 24.17
CA ASP A 323 37.35 24.47 25.50
C ASP A 323 36.46 25.38 26.37
N ARG A 324 35.42 26.00 25.77
CA ARG A 324 34.49 26.83 26.51
C ARG A 324 33.54 25.99 27.36
N LYS A 325 33.17 26.48 28.52
CA LYS A 325 32.13 25.86 29.38
C LYS A 325 30.75 26.10 28.76
N LEU A 326 30.35 25.23 27.85
CA LEU A 326 29.01 25.20 27.27
C LEU A 326 28.10 24.31 28.11
N ASN A 327 26.82 24.71 28.24
CA ASN A 327 25.82 23.82 28.80
C ASN A 327 25.45 22.71 27.79
N ASP A 328 24.74 21.68 28.24
CA ASP A 328 24.40 20.50 27.42
C ASP A 328 23.63 20.86 26.15
N VAL A 329 22.76 21.85 26.19
CA VAL A 329 21.99 22.34 25.03
C VAL A 329 22.93 22.99 24.01
N GLN A 330 23.78 23.92 24.49
CA GLN A 330 24.75 24.60 23.61
C GLN A 330 25.76 23.64 22.98
N GLN A 331 26.26 22.67 23.73
CA GLN A 331 27.14 21.62 23.20
C GLN A 331 26.43 20.83 22.09
N ARG A 332 25.20 20.39 22.34
CA ARG A 332 24.43 19.65 21.37
C ARG A 332 24.15 20.47 20.13
N GLN A 333 23.71 21.72 20.25
CA GLN A 333 23.47 22.63 19.12
C GLN A 333 24.74 22.82 18.28
N LEU A 334 25.88 23.10 18.92
CA LEU A 334 27.15 23.31 18.23
C LEU A 334 27.59 22.05 17.49
N PHE A 335 27.66 20.92 18.18
CA PHE A 335 28.15 19.68 17.57
C PHE A 335 27.17 19.12 16.52
N SER A 336 25.86 19.25 16.71
CA SER A 336 24.91 18.81 15.68
C SER A 336 24.95 19.69 14.45
N ALA A 337 25.11 21.01 14.59
CA ALA A 337 25.22 21.93 13.45
C ALA A 337 26.44 21.59 12.55
N ILE A 338 27.58 21.27 13.16
CA ILE A 338 28.79 20.88 12.43
C ILE A 338 28.68 19.46 11.90
N GLY A 339 28.24 18.54 12.76
CA GLY A 339 28.25 17.12 12.46
C GLY A 339 27.19 16.69 11.47
N GLN A 340 26.04 17.37 11.40
CA GLN A 340 24.98 17.06 10.44
C GLN A 340 25.47 17.21 8.99
N VAL A 341 26.28 18.22 8.71
CA VAL A 341 26.88 18.42 7.38
C VAL A 341 27.76 17.23 7.00
N ARG A 342 28.62 16.77 7.92
CA ARG A 342 29.50 15.62 7.68
C ARG A 342 28.76 14.30 7.55
N LEU A 343 27.75 14.09 8.37
CA LEU A 343 26.92 12.90 8.34
C LEU A 343 26.19 12.79 7.00
N MET A 344 25.64 13.92 6.52
CA MET A 344 24.98 13.96 5.22
C MET A 344 25.95 13.80 4.04
N ASP A 345 27.14 14.39 4.09
CA ASP A 345 28.18 14.21 3.08
C ASP A 345 28.59 12.73 2.97
N LEU A 346 28.70 12.03 4.11
CA LEU A 346 29.01 10.60 4.12
C LEU A 346 27.87 9.79 3.48
N TYR A 347 26.60 9.99 3.87
CA TYR A 347 25.46 9.30 3.26
C TYR A 347 25.36 9.61 1.77
N TYR A 348 25.54 10.88 1.38
CA TYR A 348 25.51 11.29 -0.01
C TYR A 348 26.54 10.54 -0.84
N LYS A 349 27.80 10.48 -0.40
CA LYS A 349 28.89 9.78 -1.10
C LYS A 349 28.64 8.28 -1.21
N LEU A 350 28.17 7.64 -0.14
CA LEU A 350 27.92 6.21 -0.12
C LEU A 350 26.76 5.83 -1.04
N PHE A 351 25.64 6.55 -1.00
CA PHE A 351 24.47 6.29 -1.85
C PHE A 351 24.72 6.67 -3.31
N GLN A 352 25.53 7.72 -3.57
CA GLN A 352 25.91 8.13 -4.93
C GLN A 352 26.63 7.03 -5.69
N ALA A 353 27.44 6.19 -5.00
CA ALA A 353 28.10 5.04 -5.61
C ALA A 353 27.11 4.02 -6.22
N TYR A 354 25.86 4.07 -5.82
CA TYR A 354 24.75 3.24 -6.31
C TYR A 354 23.70 4.02 -7.12
N GLU A 355 24.04 5.24 -7.54
CA GLU A 355 23.14 6.14 -8.29
C GLU A 355 21.84 6.48 -7.54
N ILE A 356 21.87 6.44 -6.20
CA ILE A 356 20.74 6.78 -5.35
C ILE A 356 20.87 8.22 -4.86
N THR A 357 19.89 9.04 -5.22
CA THR A 357 19.79 10.41 -4.71
C THR A 357 19.21 10.39 -3.29
N VAL A 358 19.83 11.12 -2.38
CA VAL A 358 19.33 11.31 -1.00
C VAL A 358 18.83 12.73 -0.79
N GLY A 359 17.79 12.89 0.03
CA GLY A 359 17.26 14.18 0.44
C GLY A 359 17.25 14.30 1.97
N GLN A 360 17.76 15.40 2.51
CA GLN A 360 17.77 15.66 3.95
C GLN A 360 16.42 16.22 4.41
N VAL A 361 15.90 15.67 5.52
CA VAL A 361 14.74 16.21 6.22
C VAL A 361 15.12 16.42 7.70
N LEU A 362 15.19 17.68 8.13
CA LEU A 362 15.35 18.03 9.54
C LEU A 362 14.00 18.43 10.11
N THR A 363 13.63 17.84 11.24
CA THR A 363 12.28 17.98 11.78
C THR A 363 12.27 18.20 13.29
N MET A 364 11.18 18.75 13.81
CA MET A 364 10.92 18.97 15.22
C MET A 364 9.59 18.30 15.60
N LYS A 365 9.37 18.09 16.89
CA LYS A 365 8.16 17.43 17.40
C LYS A 365 6.86 18.11 16.93
N LYS A 366 6.82 19.43 16.89
CA LYS A 366 5.66 20.19 16.44
C LYS A 366 5.29 19.98 14.97
N ASN A 367 6.25 19.53 14.10
CA ASN A 367 5.97 19.22 12.70
C ASN A 367 5.13 17.95 12.52
N PHE A 368 4.86 17.22 13.61
CA PHE A 368 3.99 16.04 13.63
C PHE A 368 2.62 16.32 14.29
N GLU A 369 2.36 17.54 14.72
CA GLU A 369 1.05 17.99 15.17
C GLU A 369 0.18 18.35 13.97
N GLU A 370 -1.14 18.09 14.06
CA GLU A 370 -2.07 18.40 12.97
C GLU A 370 -2.00 19.88 12.57
N GLY A 371 -1.81 20.17 11.29
CA GLY A 371 -1.72 21.52 10.77
C GLY A 371 -0.94 21.64 9.46
N GLN A 372 -0.67 22.88 9.05
CA GLN A 372 0.01 23.17 7.78
C GLN A 372 1.44 22.61 7.73
N GLU A 373 2.17 22.67 8.85
CA GLU A 373 3.55 22.16 8.92
C GLU A 373 3.60 20.64 8.71
N TYR A 374 2.66 19.89 9.31
CA TYR A 374 2.50 18.46 9.09
C TYR A 374 2.21 18.13 7.62
N SER A 375 1.24 18.84 7.03
CA SER A 375 0.84 18.64 5.64
C SER A 375 1.98 18.91 4.67
N ASN A 376 2.75 19.98 4.89
CA ASN A 376 3.90 20.34 4.06
C ASN A 376 5.02 19.31 4.18
N GLN A 377 5.33 18.82 5.38
CA GLN A 377 6.37 17.81 5.60
C GLN A 377 5.96 16.47 4.99
N LYS A 378 4.70 16.03 5.19
CA LYS A 378 4.15 14.82 4.55
C LYS A 378 4.25 14.92 3.04
N SER A 379 3.81 16.03 2.45
CA SER A 379 3.88 16.27 1.00
C SER A 379 5.33 16.22 0.48
N CYS A 380 6.27 16.84 1.17
CA CYS A 380 7.68 16.82 0.79
C CYS A 380 8.24 15.39 0.77
N MET A 381 7.96 14.59 1.80
CA MET A 381 8.42 13.20 1.86
C MET A 381 7.78 12.34 0.78
N GLU A 382 6.49 12.53 0.51
CA GLU A 382 5.79 11.84 -0.59
C GLU A 382 6.39 12.17 -1.97
N VAL A 383 6.68 13.44 -2.24
CA VAL A 383 7.31 13.86 -3.51
C VAL A 383 8.70 13.26 -3.66
N MET A 384 9.51 13.23 -2.57
CA MET A 384 10.82 12.58 -2.61
C MET A 384 10.70 11.09 -2.92
N LEU A 385 9.84 10.36 -2.24
CA LEU A 385 9.63 8.93 -2.46
C LEU A 385 9.13 8.63 -3.87
N GLN A 386 8.19 9.44 -4.39
CA GLN A 386 7.71 9.33 -5.77
C GLN A 386 8.80 9.61 -6.81
N GLY A 387 9.69 10.56 -6.51
CA GLY A 387 10.85 10.90 -7.32
C GLY A 387 12.04 9.95 -7.17
N ASN A 388 11.85 8.80 -6.50
CA ASN A 388 12.90 7.81 -6.19
C ASN A 388 14.08 8.39 -5.38
N VAL A 389 13.86 9.50 -4.65
CA VAL A 389 14.81 10.08 -3.71
C VAL A 389 14.64 9.40 -2.35
N LEU A 390 15.75 9.02 -1.69
CA LEU A 390 15.76 8.42 -0.36
C LEU A 390 15.73 9.54 0.71
N PRO A 391 14.67 9.69 1.52
CA PRO A 391 14.67 10.66 2.61
C PRO A 391 15.59 10.20 3.75
N VAL A 392 16.52 11.07 4.16
CA VAL A 392 17.34 10.90 5.37
C VAL A 392 16.86 11.90 6.40
N VAL A 393 16.21 11.39 7.44
CA VAL A 393 15.51 12.19 8.47
C VAL A 393 16.32 12.23 9.75
N ASN A 394 16.43 13.39 10.37
CA ASN A 394 17.01 13.55 11.69
C ASN A 394 16.30 14.68 12.46
N GLU A 395 16.49 14.73 13.78
CA GLU A 395 16.04 15.85 14.61
C GLU A 395 16.80 17.13 14.22
N ASN A 396 16.09 18.26 14.22
CA ASN A 396 16.72 19.59 14.06
C ASN A 396 17.27 20.07 15.40
N ASP A 397 18.37 19.49 15.84
CA ASP A 397 19.02 19.79 17.13
C ASP A 397 19.47 21.23 17.27
N THR A 398 19.55 22.00 16.19
CA THR A 398 20.00 23.40 16.23
C THR A 398 18.93 24.34 16.76
N VAL A 399 17.66 23.99 16.60
CA VAL A 399 16.51 24.81 17.05
C VAL A 399 15.64 24.09 18.07
N SER A 400 15.81 22.78 18.26
CA SER A 400 15.13 22.01 19.28
C SER A 400 15.70 22.33 20.66
N ILE A 401 14.89 22.95 21.52
CA ILE A 401 15.20 23.17 22.93
C ILE A 401 14.28 22.32 23.79
N THR A 402 14.60 22.16 25.06
CA THR A 402 14.08 21.16 26.02
C THR A 402 12.63 20.76 25.90
N GLU A 403 11.72 21.65 25.59
CA GLU A 403 10.27 21.40 25.46
C GLU A 403 9.84 20.96 24.07
N LEU A 404 10.66 21.22 23.04
CA LEU A 404 10.38 20.92 21.63
C LEU A 404 11.16 19.70 21.11
N MET A 405 11.93 19.05 21.99
CA MET A 405 12.76 17.91 21.64
C MET A 405 11.95 16.63 21.61
N PHE A 406 12.31 15.74 20.71
CA PHE A 406 11.91 14.35 20.85
C PHE A 406 12.60 13.73 22.09
N THR A 407 11.95 12.74 22.69
CA THR A 407 12.55 11.97 23.77
C THR A 407 13.83 11.30 23.26
N ASP A 408 13.76 10.76 22.04
CA ASP A 408 14.86 10.17 21.29
C ASP A 408 14.47 9.98 19.81
N ASN A 409 15.40 9.49 18.97
CA ASN A 409 15.12 9.16 17.57
C ASN A 409 14.24 7.91 17.40
N ASP A 410 13.92 7.15 18.45
CA ASP A 410 12.92 6.09 18.39
C ASP A 410 11.52 6.71 18.29
N GLU A 411 11.20 7.72 19.12
CA GLU A 411 9.96 8.49 19.02
C GLU A 411 9.81 9.14 17.64
N LEU A 412 10.89 9.81 17.15
CA LEU A 412 10.90 10.40 15.81
C LEU A 412 10.60 9.36 14.73
N SER A 413 11.26 8.19 14.76
CA SER A 413 11.05 7.16 13.75
C SER A 413 9.62 6.62 13.74
N GLY A 414 9.00 6.53 14.91
CA GLY A 414 7.60 6.15 15.03
C GLY A 414 6.64 7.15 14.41
N LEU A 415 6.88 8.45 14.63
CA LEU A 415 6.07 9.51 14.04
C LEU A 415 6.27 9.59 12.52
N VAL A 416 7.50 9.40 12.04
CA VAL A 416 7.80 9.29 10.61
C VAL A 416 7.07 8.09 9.99
N ALA A 417 7.13 6.92 10.63
CA ALA A 417 6.45 5.71 10.13
C ALA A 417 4.94 5.92 9.98
N GLY A 418 4.30 6.58 10.96
CA GLY A 418 2.89 6.95 10.85
C GLY A 418 2.62 7.98 9.74
N MET A 419 3.45 9.03 9.62
CA MET A 419 3.29 10.08 8.61
C MET A 419 3.37 9.56 7.18
N VAL A 420 4.33 8.66 6.91
CA VAL A 420 4.53 8.07 5.57
C VAL A 420 3.70 6.81 5.34
N GLU A 421 2.87 6.42 6.30
CA GLU A 421 2.04 5.21 6.23
C GLU A 421 2.87 3.95 5.91
N ALA A 422 3.98 3.78 6.65
CA ALA A 422 4.88 2.66 6.46
C ALA A 422 4.22 1.34 6.86
N GLU A 423 4.51 0.26 6.13
CA GLU A 423 4.08 -1.10 6.52
C GLU A 423 4.90 -1.63 7.69
N ALA A 424 6.17 -1.19 7.78
CA ALA A 424 7.06 -1.61 8.86
C ALA A 424 8.04 -0.50 9.28
N LEU A 425 8.39 -0.53 10.57
CA LEU A 425 9.51 0.19 11.15
C LEU A 425 10.56 -0.83 11.63
N VAL A 426 11.79 -0.73 11.13
CA VAL A 426 12.93 -1.54 11.61
C VAL A 426 13.83 -0.66 12.47
N ILE A 427 13.96 -0.99 13.75
CA ILE A 427 14.82 -0.29 14.70
C ILE A 427 16.11 -1.08 14.89
N LEU A 428 17.21 -0.55 14.37
CA LEU A 428 18.54 -1.10 14.56
C LEU A 428 19.11 -0.61 15.90
N THR A 429 19.50 -1.57 16.73
CA THR A 429 20.10 -1.35 18.05
C THR A 429 21.34 -2.23 18.22
N ASN A 430 22.00 -2.19 19.37
CA ASN A 430 23.19 -3.00 19.67
C ASN A 430 22.87 -4.36 20.32
N VAL A 431 21.60 -4.73 20.45
CA VAL A 431 21.13 -6.02 20.95
C VAL A 431 20.15 -6.66 19.97
N ASP A 432 19.93 -7.97 20.06
CA ASP A 432 19.14 -8.71 19.08
C ASP A 432 17.64 -8.45 19.14
N GLY A 433 17.15 -7.81 20.20
CA GLY A 433 15.74 -7.48 20.38
C GLY A 433 15.40 -7.22 21.83
N VAL A 434 14.17 -7.48 22.21
CA VAL A 434 13.65 -7.39 23.58
C VAL A 434 13.90 -8.69 24.31
N TYR A 435 14.46 -8.64 25.51
CA TYR A 435 14.73 -9.79 26.37
C TYR A 435 13.82 -9.75 27.62
N ASP A 436 13.59 -10.90 28.20
CA ASP A 436 12.84 -11.07 29.46
C ASP A 436 13.67 -10.69 30.72
N GLY A 437 14.92 -10.29 30.53
CA GLY A 437 15.86 -9.83 31.54
C GLY A 437 17.02 -9.01 30.94
N PRO A 438 18.13 -8.77 31.68
CA PRO A 438 19.29 -8.07 31.14
C PRO A 438 19.89 -8.83 29.97
N PRO A 439 20.17 -8.19 28.81
CA PRO A 439 20.75 -8.89 27.64
C PRO A 439 22.11 -9.56 27.91
N ASP A 440 22.86 -9.05 28.88
CA ASP A 440 24.18 -9.58 29.28
C ASP A 440 24.08 -10.80 30.24
N ASP A 441 22.87 -11.13 30.71
CA ASP A 441 22.63 -12.31 31.56
C ASP A 441 22.36 -13.53 30.66
N PRO A 442 23.17 -14.59 30.76
CA PRO A 442 22.96 -15.84 29.99
C PRO A 442 21.61 -16.53 30.24
N ALA A 443 20.94 -16.21 31.34
CA ALA A 443 19.61 -16.74 31.67
C ALA A 443 18.48 -16.01 30.93
N SER A 444 18.73 -14.80 30.44
CA SER A 444 17.75 -13.99 29.74
C SER A 444 17.50 -14.54 28.33
N LYS A 445 16.22 -14.58 27.95
CA LYS A 445 15.79 -15.07 26.63
C LYS A 445 15.26 -13.95 25.76
N LEU A 446 15.61 -14.00 24.49
CA LEU A 446 15.05 -13.12 23.48
C LEU A 446 13.53 -13.41 23.32
N ILE A 447 12.70 -12.39 23.33
CA ILE A 447 11.27 -12.48 23.06
C ILE A 447 11.08 -12.29 21.55
N PRO A 448 10.76 -13.35 20.77
CA PRO A 448 10.72 -13.22 19.31
C PRO A 448 9.49 -12.48 18.79
N ARG A 449 8.36 -12.54 19.52
CA ARG A 449 7.09 -11.90 19.12
C ARG A 449 6.37 -11.30 20.31
N ILE A 450 5.80 -10.12 20.09
CA ILE A 450 4.96 -9.40 21.04
C ILE A 450 3.65 -9.06 20.34
N LEU A 451 2.52 -9.46 20.94
CA LEU A 451 1.19 -9.21 20.40
C LEU A 451 0.63 -7.89 20.93
N PRO A 452 -0.34 -7.27 20.21
CA PRO A 452 -1.05 -6.11 20.72
C PRO A 452 -1.74 -6.44 22.06
N GLY A 453 -1.45 -5.64 23.09
CA GLY A 453 -1.98 -5.84 24.42
C GLY A 453 -1.07 -6.57 25.41
N ASP A 454 0.04 -7.16 24.96
CA ASP A 454 1.03 -7.76 25.86
C ASP A 454 1.69 -6.67 26.73
N ASP A 455 1.65 -6.79 28.04
CA ASP A 455 2.31 -5.87 28.97
C ASP A 455 3.58 -6.48 29.56
N LEU A 456 4.71 -6.15 28.96
CA LEU A 456 6.04 -6.60 29.38
C LEU A 456 6.81 -5.51 30.14
N LYS A 457 6.17 -4.41 30.55
CA LYS A 457 6.85 -3.27 31.22
C LYS A 457 7.59 -3.67 32.49
N GLY A 458 7.11 -4.69 33.20
CA GLY A 458 7.74 -5.21 34.41
C GLY A 458 9.01 -6.05 34.16
N SER A 459 9.15 -6.61 32.98
CA SER A 459 10.27 -7.49 32.59
C SER A 459 11.39 -6.72 31.87
N ILE A 460 11.10 -5.56 31.30
CA ILE A 460 12.05 -4.76 30.54
C ILE A 460 12.86 -3.89 31.50
N ASN A 461 14.16 -4.18 31.61
CA ASN A 461 15.06 -3.49 32.52
C ASN A 461 15.28 -2.02 32.13
N ALA A 462 15.11 -1.10 33.09
CA ALA A 462 15.21 0.37 32.90
C ALA A 462 16.65 0.90 32.75
N LYS A 463 17.68 0.04 32.57
CA LYS A 463 19.07 0.49 32.38
C LYS A 463 19.20 1.33 31.10
N LYS A 464 19.53 2.61 31.26
CA LYS A 464 19.90 3.49 30.16
C LYS A 464 21.19 3.01 29.52
N SER A 465 21.20 2.87 28.18
CA SER A 465 22.45 2.69 27.43
C SER A 465 23.36 3.93 27.60
N GLY A 466 24.65 3.74 27.86
CA GLY A 466 25.59 4.83 28.17
C GLY A 466 25.86 5.84 27.05
N SER A 467 25.38 5.61 25.82
CA SER A 467 25.69 6.43 24.64
C SER A 467 24.48 7.02 23.90
N GLY A 468 23.25 7.00 24.48
CA GLY A 468 22.07 7.56 23.84
C GLY A 468 20.96 7.91 24.83
N ARG A 469 19.99 8.78 24.41
CA ARG A 469 18.84 9.15 25.22
C ARG A 469 17.78 8.05 25.33
N GLY A 470 17.68 7.14 24.34
CA GLY A 470 16.70 6.08 24.25
C GLY A 470 17.18 4.76 24.86
N GLY A 471 16.40 4.18 25.78
CA GLY A 471 16.59 2.83 26.27
C GLY A 471 15.63 1.83 25.63
N MET A 472 15.69 0.54 26.04
CA MET A 472 14.74 -0.47 25.55
C MET A 472 13.29 -0.11 25.89
N VAL A 473 13.04 0.58 26.98
CA VAL A 473 11.70 1.06 27.38
C VAL A 473 11.10 2.01 26.35
N SER A 474 11.87 2.97 25.83
CA SER A 474 11.40 3.88 24.77
C SER A 474 11.07 3.12 23.49
N LYS A 475 11.94 2.20 23.05
CA LYS A 475 11.70 1.36 21.86
C LYS A 475 10.44 0.53 22.01
N TYR A 476 10.25 -0.09 23.16
CA TYR A 476 9.05 -0.87 23.47
C TYR A 476 7.77 -0.02 23.40
N GLN A 477 7.78 1.19 24.01
CA GLN A 477 6.62 2.08 23.99
C GLN A 477 6.24 2.51 22.57
N VAL A 478 7.24 2.89 21.76
CA VAL A 478 7.03 3.28 20.35
C VAL A 478 6.51 2.09 19.56
N ALA A 479 7.13 0.92 19.70
CA ALA A 479 6.77 -0.29 18.98
C ALA A 479 5.34 -0.76 19.34
N SER A 480 4.97 -0.77 20.64
CA SER A 480 3.61 -1.15 21.07
C SER A 480 2.55 -0.19 20.53
N ARG A 481 2.84 1.12 20.52
CA ARG A 481 1.91 2.12 19.97
C ARG A 481 1.68 1.92 18.47
N LEU A 482 2.75 1.74 17.69
CA LEU A 482 2.67 1.55 16.25
C LEU A 482 2.01 0.22 15.87
N SER A 483 2.32 -0.85 16.60
CA SER A 483 1.68 -2.15 16.45
C SER A 483 0.16 -2.05 16.63
N ALA A 484 -0.30 -1.30 17.63
CA ALA A 484 -1.73 -1.02 17.83
C ALA A 484 -2.36 -0.19 16.70
N GLN A 485 -1.56 0.57 15.95
CA GLN A 485 -1.99 1.34 14.77
C GLN A 485 -1.88 0.54 13.44
N GLY A 486 -1.54 -0.76 13.50
CA GLY A 486 -1.43 -1.60 12.32
C GLY A 486 -0.08 -1.56 11.61
N ILE A 487 0.95 -0.95 12.20
CA ILE A 487 2.31 -0.90 11.64
C ILE A 487 3.17 -1.98 12.32
N ARG A 488 3.77 -2.85 11.53
CA ARG A 488 4.73 -3.85 12.00
C ARG A 488 5.99 -3.19 12.53
N VAL A 489 6.50 -3.57 13.73
CA VAL A 489 7.78 -3.04 14.22
C VAL A 489 8.74 -4.17 14.51
N ILE A 490 9.97 -4.05 14.03
CA ILE A 490 11.04 -5.02 14.23
C ILE A 490 12.19 -4.33 14.98
N ILE A 491 12.61 -4.94 16.08
CA ILE A 491 13.81 -4.50 16.82
C ILE A 491 14.88 -5.57 16.64
N THR A 492 16.06 -5.19 16.14
CA THR A 492 17.14 -6.13 15.85
C THR A 492 18.51 -5.49 15.97
N ASN A 493 19.55 -6.32 15.91
CA ASN A 493 20.95 -5.91 16.10
C ASN A 493 21.56 -5.38 14.79
N GLY A 494 21.75 -4.07 14.73
CA GLY A 494 22.38 -3.40 13.58
C GLY A 494 23.87 -3.72 13.37
N ASN A 495 24.49 -4.47 14.28
CA ASN A 495 25.88 -4.95 14.11
C ASN A 495 25.98 -6.26 13.32
N ARG A 496 24.86 -6.91 13.02
CA ARG A 496 24.81 -8.11 12.18
C ARG A 496 24.88 -7.73 10.71
N ASP A 497 25.55 -8.55 9.93
CA ASP A 497 25.60 -8.41 8.48
C ASP A 497 24.25 -8.83 7.87
N ASN A 498 23.81 -8.16 6.81
CA ASN A 498 22.57 -8.41 6.08
C ASN A 498 21.28 -8.42 6.92
N VAL A 499 21.31 -7.88 8.14
CA VAL A 499 20.18 -7.95 9.07
C VAL A 499 18.89 -7.35 8.51
N LEU A 500 18.96 -6.27 7.73
CA LEU A 500 17.77 -5.62 7.16
C LEU A 500 17.04 -6.50 6.13
N PRO A 501 17.69 -7.01 5.06
CA PRO A 501 17.06 -7.96 4.16
C PRO A 501 16.57 -9.22 4.87
N ASP A 502 17.36 -9.76 5.82
CA ASP A 502 17.04 -11.02 6.49
C ASP A 502 15.79 -10.91 7.35
N VAL A 503 15.63 -9.86 8.18
CA VAL A 503 14.44 -9.70 9.04
C VAL A 503 13.16 -9.38 8.25
N LEU A 504 13.28 -8.85 7.04
CA LEU A 504 12.15 -8.53 6.20
C LEU A 504 11.73 -9.71 5.30
N ASN A 505 12.69 -10.40 4.69
CA ASN A 505 12.45 -11.44 3.70
C ASN A 505 12.54 -12.87 4.28
N ASN A 506 13.41 -13.10 5.29
CA ASN A 506 13.68 -14.41 5.91
C ASN A 506 13.78 -14.33 7.45
N PRO A 507 12.74 -13.88 8.16
CA PRO A 507 12.82 -13.58 9.59
C PRO A 507 13.09 -14.78 10.49
N LYS A 508 12.87 -16.03 10.02
CA LYS A 508 12.95 -17.23 10.87
C LYS A 508 14.35 -17.50 11.44
N ASP A 509 15.39 -17.16 10.68
CA ASP A 509 16.78 -17.49 11.03
C ASP A 509 17.55 -16.29 11.63
N THR A 510 16.92 -15.12 11.66
CA THR A 510 17.55 -13.88 12.13
C THR A 510 17.01 -13.49 13.52
N PRO A 511 17.86 -13.40 14.56
CA PRO A 511 17.42 -12.97 15.88
C PRO A 511 16.83 -11.55 15.86
N HIS A 512 15.58 -11.42 16.28
CA HIS A 512 14.88 -10.15 16.38
C HIS A 512 13.66 -10.25 17.30
N THR A 513 13.06 -9.12 17.65
CA THR A 513 11.73 -9.05 18.24
C THR A 513 10.78 -8.40 17.26
N GLU A 514 9.71 -9.08 16.92
CA GLU A 514 8.62 -8.56 16.11
C GLU A 514 7.43 -8.13 16.96
N PHE A 515 7.01 -6.88 16.85
CA PHE A 515 5.72 -6.41 17.33
C PHE A 515 4.70 -6.59 16.21
N VAL A 516 3.78 -7.52 16.43
CA VAL A 516 2.78 -7.89 15.41
C VAL A 516 1.74 -6.78 15.29
N PRO A 517 1.44 -6.30 14.08
CA PRO A 517 0.42 -5.28 13.91
C PRO A 517 -0.95 -5.80 14.36
N ALA A 518 -1.75 -4.95 15.01
CA ALA A 518 -3.16 -5.24 15.24
C ALA A 518 -3.83 -5.48 13.88
N ALA A 519 -4.68 -6.52 13.80
CA ALA A 519 -5.49 -6.73 12.61
C ALA A 519 -6.33 -5.46 12.40
N VAL A 520 -6.19 -4.83 11.25
CA VAL A 520 -7.10 -3.76 10.85
C VAL A 520 -8.47 -4.40 10.80
N GLN A 521 -9.39 -4.01 11.68
CA GLN A 521 -10.79 -4.39 11.56
C GLN A 521 -11.28 -3.75 10.26
N GLU A 522 -11.47 -4.61 9.21
CA GLU A 522 -12.09 -4.25 7.94
C GLU A 522 -13.56 -3.87 8.13
#